data_58b4623d7ec06919a71f94ed5c1e62cf
#
_entry.id   58b4623d7ec06919a71f94ed5c1e62cf
#
_cell.length_a   1.000
_cell.length_b   1.000
_cell.length_c   1.000
_cell.angle_alpha   90.00
_cell.angle_beta   90.00
_cell.angle_gamma   90.00
#
_symmetry.space_group_name_H-M   'P 1'
#
loop_
_entity.id
_entity.type
_entity.pdbx_description
1 polymer ?
#
loop_
_entity_poly.entity_id
_entity_poly.type
_entity_poly.pdbx_seq_one_letter_code
_entity_poly.pdbx_strand_id
1 'polypeptide(L)'
;MQCTGVEQRGERAVAQFSDGTRFEADLIVGADGIHSAVRDSLWGRADARFTGHMCWRALVPVEQHPLPFVSPDASFWMGPKAHIVTYYVKGGAAVNIVAVNESAKWVAESWTEPSTREELLAAYAGWHPNIIRLFERTDTSQIFKWGLFDRDPMTAWSQGRVTLLGDAAHPMLPFLSQGAAMAIEDA
;
A
#
# COMPACT_ATOMS: atom_id res chain seq x y z
N MET A 1 1.47 12.85 17.16
CA MET A 1 2.92 12.87 17.49
C MET A 1 3.60 11.99 16.46
N GLN A 2 4.55 12.54 15.70
CA GLN A 2 5.23 11.82 14.60
C GLN A 2 6.69 11.60 15.00
N CYS A 3 7.19 10.36 14.84
CA CYS A 3 8.60 10.05 15.02
C CYS A 3 9.42 10.76 13.94
N THR A 4 10.48 11.45 14.32
CA THR A 4 11.37 12.19 13.42
C THR A 4 12.74 11.55 13.29
N GLY A 5 13.03 10.57 14.15
CA GLY A 5 14.28 9.83 14.10
C GLY A 5 14.59 9.07 15.39
N VAL A 6 15.69 8.35 15.33
CA VAL A 6 16.20 7.56 16.45
C VAL A 6 17.71 7.70 16.54
N GLU A 7 18.23 7.70 17.75
CA GLU A 7 19.68 7.65 18.02
C GLU A 7 20.00 6.56 19.04
N GLN A 8 21.20 6.00 18.99
CA GLN A 8 21.68 5.05 19.98
C GLN A 8 22.56 5.73 21.01
N ARG A 9 22.37 5.39 22.31
CA ARG A 9 23.12 5.93 23.44
C ARG A 9 23.58 4.80 24.36
N GLY A 10 24.77 4.28 24.12
CA GLY A 10 25.30 3.16 24.89
C GLY A 10 24.40 1.93 24.81
N GLU A 11 23.89 1.47 25.95
CA GLU A 11 22.99 0.32 26.06
C GLU A 11 21.51 0.62 25.78
N ARG A 12 21.16 1.84 25.34
CA ARG A 12 19.80 2.28 25.12
C ARG A 12 19.62 2.98 23.76
N ALA A 13 18.40 3.10 23.31
CA ALA A 13 18.03 3.88 22.14
C ALA A 13 17.02 4.97 22.52
N VAL A 14 17.04 6.08 21.80
CA VAL A 14 16.17 7.25 22.03
C VAL A 14 15.40 7.57 20.76
N ALA A 15 14.08 7.49 20.82
CA ALA A 15 13.19 7.99 19.78
C ALA A 15 12.92 9.49 19.97
N GLN A 16 12.91 10.23 18.86
CA GLN A 16 12.65 11.67 18.82
C GLN A 16 11.35 11.93 18.07
N PHE A 17 10.58 12.91 18.55
CA PHE A 17 9.26 13.23 17.98
C PHE A 17 9.16 14.69 17.59
N SER A 18 8.22 14.99 16.68
CA SER A 18 8.01 16.30 16.08
C SER A 18 7.63 17.42 17.08
N ASP A 19 7.12 17.07 18.25
CA ASP A 19 6.80 17.98 19.35
C ASP A 19 7.98 18.22 20.31
N GLY A 20 9.17 17.68 19.99
CA GLY A 20 10.36 17.76 20.82
C GLY A 20 10.46 16.70 21.93
N THR A 21 9.44 15.85 22.06
CA THR A 21 9.46 14.75 23.03
C THR A 21 10.52 13.72 22.64
N ARG A 22 11.14 13.12 23.67
CA ARG A 22 12.12 12.04 23.55
C ARG A 22 11.75 10.89 24.47
N PHE A 23 11.81 9.67 23.93
CA PHE A 23 11.63 8.45 24.72
C PHE A 23 12.87 7.56 24.63
N GLU A 24 13.37 7.19 25.78
CA GLU A 24 14.50 6.26 25.92
C GLU A 24 13.99 4.87 26.25
N ALA A 25 14.52 3.85 25.54
CA ALA A 25 14.12 2.46 25.69
C ALA A 25 15.32 1.51 25.54
N ASP A 26 15.16 0.29 26.03
CA ASP A 26 16.14 -0.78 25.87
C ASP A 26 16.15 -1.32 24.44
N LEU A 27 14.99 -1.23 23.74
CA LEU A 27 14.81 -1.61 22.34
C LEU A 27 13.79 -0.67 21.71
N ILE A 28 14.03 -0.27 20.46
CA ILE A 28 13.06 0.44 19.62
C ILE A 28 12.76 -0.41 18.39
N VAL A 29 11.48 -0.62 18.10
CA VAL A 29 11.00 -1.24 16.88
C VAL A 29 10.44 -0.16 15.96
N GLY A 30 11.08 0.04 14.81
CA GLY A 30 10.61 0.94 13.74
C GLY A 30 9.58 0.24 12.87
N ALA A 31 8.30 0.50 13.12
CA ALA A 31 7.17 0.01 12.34
C ALA A 31 6.41 1.18 11.67
N ASP A 32 7.15 2.19 11.23
CA ASP A 32 6.66 3.48 10.74
C ASP A 32 6.51 3.55 9.21
N GLY A 33 6.45 2.37 8.56
CA GLY A 33 6.04 2.21 7.17
C GLY A 33 7.11 2.57 6.14
N ILE A 34 6.71 2.68 4.89
CA ILE A 34 7.62 2.86 3.74
C ILE A 34 8.46 4.15 3.85
N HIS A 35 7.95 5.17 4.53
CA HIS A 35 8.65 6.45 4.79
C HIS A 35 9.32 6.49 6.17
N SER A 36 9.82 5.35 6.64
CA SER A 36 10.37 5.19 7.99
C SER A 36 11.46 6.21 8.33
N ALA A 37 11.18 7.06 9.31
CA ALA A 37 12.16 7.95 9.91
C ALA A 37 13.18 7.18 10.75
N VAL A 38 12.77 6.07 11.35
CA VAL A 38 13.66 5.18 12.11
C VAL A 38 14.70 4.56 11.17
N ARG A 39 14.28 4.01 10.02
CA ARG A 39 15.21 3.47 9.02
C ARG A 39 16.20 4.55 8.54
N ASP A 40 15.66 5.72 8.14
CA ASP A 40 16.47 6.77 7.56
C ASP A 40 17.52 7.31 8.53
N SER A 41 17.27 7.23 9.86
CA SER A 41 18.21 7.66 10.91
C SER A 41 19.45 6.78 11.01
N LEU A 42 19.35 5.47 10.77
CA LEU A 42 20.43 4.51 11.02
C LEU A 42 21.02 3.91 9.75
N TRP A 43 20.21 3.73 8.71
CA TRP A 43 20.67 3.13 7.45
C TRP A 43 20.78 4.15 6.32
N GLY A 44 20.39 5.41 6.58
CA GLY A 44 20.38 6.47 5.58
C GLY A 44 19.13 6.43 4.70
N ARG A 45 18.86 7.56 4.07
CA ARG A 45 17.73 7.72 3.18
C ARG A 45 18.00 6.99 1.86
N ALA A 46 17.09 6.10 1.50
CA ALA A 46 17.04 5.48 0.18
C ALA A 46 15.73 5.90 -0.51
N ASP A 47 15.82 6.39 -1.74
CA ASP A 47 14.64 6.78 -2.50
C ASP A 47 13.91 5.53 -3.00
N ALA A 48 12.58 5.60 -2.98
CA ALA A 48 11.75 4.58 -3.57
C ALA A 48 11.83 4.67 -5.10
N ARG A 49 11.84 3.52 -5.77
CA ARG A 49 11.89 3.40 -7.22
C ARG A 49 10.49 3.09 -7.76
N PHE A 50 10.02 3.89 -8.73
CA PHE A 50 8.80 3.57 -9.44
C PHE A 50 8.96 2.29 -10.27
N THR A 51 8.03 1.35 -10.09
CA THR A 51 8.11 0.01 -10.70
C THR A 51 7.52 -0.06 -12.11
N GLY A 52 7.02 1.04 -12.65
CA GLY A 52 6.30 1.04 -13.91
C GLY A 52 4.85 0.55 -13.80
N HIS A 53 4.31 0.46 -12.59
CA HIS A 53 2.94 0.01 -12.35
C HIS A 53 2.12 1.06 -11.64
N MET A 54 0.88 1.19 -12.08
CA MET A 54 -0.17 2.00 -11.46
C MET A 54 -1.20 1.10 -10.80
N CYS A 55 -1.73 1.56 -9.69
CA CYS A 55 -2.81 0.90 -8.99
C CYS A 55 -3.99 1.86 -8.81
N TRP A 56 -5.20 1.41 -9.12
CA TRP A 56 -6.44 2.04 -8.71
C TRP A 56 -7.09 1.25 -7.60
N ARG A 57 -7.66 1.97 -6.66
CA ARG A 57 -8.56 1.43 -5.66
C ARG A 57 -9.90 2.14 -5.78
N ALA A 58 -10.97 1.36 -5.84
CA ALA A 58 -12.32 1.89 -5.89
C ALA A 58 -13.26 1.03 -5.05
N LEU A 59 -14.35 1.63 -4.61
CA LEU A 59 -15.43 0.94 -3.92
C LEU A 59 -16.72 1.02 -4.74
N VAL A 60 -17.44 -0.10 -4.79
CA VAL A 60 -18.79 -0.18 -5.35
C VAL A 60 -19.77 -0.46 -4.22
N PRO A 61 -20.66 0.46 -3.87
CA PRO A 61 -21.71 0.20 -2.89
C PRO A 61 -22.64 -0.93 -3.35
N VAL A 62 -23.03 -1.78 -2.39
CA VAL A 62 -23.99 -2.86 -2.62
C VAL A 62 -25.18 -2.61 -1.71
N GLU A 63 -26.30 -2.15 -2.27
CA GLU A 63 -27.42 -1.64 -1.47
C GLU A 63 -28.28 -2.75 -0.84
N GLN A 64 -28.51 -3.87 -1.52
CA GLN A 64 -29.48 -4.87 -1.02
C GLN A 64 -29.07 -6.35 -1.20
N HIS A 65 -28.27 -6.69 -2.18
CA HIS A 65 -27.81 -8.06 -2.46
C HIS A 65 -26.45 -8.06 -3.15
N PRO A 66 -25.68 -9.14 -3.01
CA PRO A 66 -24.47 -9.32 -3.79
C PRO A 66 -24.74 -9.09 -5.27
N LEU A 67 -23.83 -8.40 -5.96
CA LEU A 67 -23.97 -8.17 -7.40
C LEU A 67 -23.91 -9.52 -8.13
N PRO A 68 -24.90 -9.87 -8.95
CA PRO A 68 -25.03 -11.22 -9.53
C PRO A 68 -23.86 -11.59 -10.47
N PHE A 69 -23.07 -10.60 -10.88
CA PHE A 69 -21.91 -10.78 -11.76
C PHE A 69 -20.56 -10.66 -11.02
N VAL A 70 -20.58 -10.56 -9.69
CA VAL A 70 -19.38 -10.55 -8.81
C VAL A 70 -19.46 -11.79 -7.94
N SER A 71 -18.42 -12.62 -7.99
CA SER A 71 -18.31 -13.79 -7.12
C SER A 71 -18.36 -13.37 -5.64
N PRO A 72 -19.01 -14.14 -4.76
CA PRO A 72 -18.93 -13.93 -3.32
C PRO A 72 -17.52 -14.09 -2.77
N ASP A 73 -16.68 -14.90 -3.44
CA ASP A 73 -15.27 -15.06 -3.14
C ASP A 73 -14.43 -13.97 -3.82
N ALA A 74 -13.17 -13.87 -3.41
CA ALA A 74 -12.22 -13.02 -4.11
C ALA A 74 -12.04 -13.52 -5.55
N SER A 75 -12.12 -12.60 -6.52
CA SER A 75 -11.90 -12.91 -7.93
C SER A 75 -10.66 -12.20 -8.44
N PHE A 76 -9.87 -12.91 -9.24
CA PHE A 76 -8.68 -12.42 -9.90
C PHE A 76 -8.88 -12.43 -11.41
N TRP A 77 -8.88 -11.24 -12.01
CA TRP A 77 -9.04 -11.03 -13.44
C TRP A 77 -7.69 -10.68 -14.04
N MET A 78 -7.24 -11.46 -15.00
CA MET A 78 -5.92 -11.31 -15.61
C MET A 78 -6.05 -10.88 -17.07
N GLY A 79 -5.23 -9.92 -17.47
CA GLY A 79 -5.12 -9.43 -18.83
C GLY A 79 -3.67 -9.07 -19.18
N PRO A 80 -3.39 -8.72 -20.44
CA PRO A 80 -2.08 -8.27 -20.84
C PRO A 80 -1.64 -7.04 -20.02
N LYS A 81 -0.51 -7.15 -19.31
CA LYS A 81 0.10 -6.06 -18.53
C LYS A 81 -0.80 -5.47 -17.44
N ALA A 82 -1.85 -6.17 -17.04
CA ALA A 82 -2.79 -5.70 -16.04
C ALA A 82 -3.51 -6.86 -15.34
N HIS A 83 -3.96 -6.59 -14.12
CA HIS A 83 -4.86 -7.47 -13.39
C HIS A 83 -5.80 -6.68 -12.49
N ILE A 84 -6.90 -7.31 -12.12
CA ILE A 84 -7.88 -6.72 -11.22
C ILE A 84 -8.25 -7.76 -10.17
N VAL A 85 -8.29 -7.34 -8.91
CA VAL A 85 -8.79 -8.15 -7.80
C VAL A 85 -10.08 -7.52 -7.29
N THR A 86 -11.11 -8.34 -7.12
CA THR A 86 -12.41 -7.90 -6.58
C THR A 86 -12.83 -8.81 -5.44
N TYR A 87 -13.32 -8.22 -4.35
CA TYR A 87 -13.84 -8.94 -3.20
C TYR A 87 -14.78 -8.08 -2.37
N TYR A 88 -15.71 -8.71 -1.67
CA TYR A 88 -16.63 -8.01 -0.78
C TYR A 88 -15.94 -7.55 0.50
N VAL A 89 -16.32 -6.36 0.96
CA VAL A 89 -15.86 -5.74 2.21
C VAL A 89 -17.04 -5.20 3.01
N LYS A 90 -16.80 -4.75 4.24
CA LYS A 90 -17.83 -4.19 5.13
C LYS A 90 -19.01 -5.15 5.34
N GLY A 91 -18.73 -6.45 5.54
CA GLY A 91 -19.78 -7.44 5.71
C GLY A 91 -20.67 -7.65 4.48
N GLY A 92 -20.16 -7.38 3.27
CA GLY A 92 -20.91 -7.51 2.03
C GLY A 92 -21.54 -6.21 1.51
N ALA A 93 -21.40 -5.11 2.25
CA ALA A 93 -22.01 -3.82 1.87
C ALA A 93 -21.28 -3.08 0.73
N ALA A 94 -20.09 -3.52 0.38
CA ALA A 94 -19.35 -2.96 -0.75
C ALA A 94 -18.45 -4.01 -1.41
N VAL A 95 -18.16 -3.82 -2.70
CA VAL A 95 -17.10 -4.53 -3.42
C VAL A 95 -15.89 -3.62 -3.49
N ASN A 96 -14.76 -4.11 -3.01
CA ASN A 96 -13.46 -3.45 -3.18
C ASN A 96 -12.86 -3.89 -4.51
N ILE A 97 -12.29 -2.93 -5.23
CA ILE A 97 -11.57 -3.12 -6.48
C ILE A 97 -10.12 -2.69 -6.26
N VAL A 98 -9.19 -3.56 -6.60
CA VAL A 98 -7.76 -3.25 -6.74
C VAL A 98 -7.38 -3.57 -8.17
N ALA A 99 -7.13 -2.54 -8.97
CA ALA A 99 -6.87 -2.68 -10.38
C ALA A 99 -5.46 -2.16 -10.70
N VAL A 100 -4.59 -3.04 -11.19
CA VAL A 100 -3.18 -2.74 -11.47
C VAL A 100 -2.91 -2.85 -12.95
N ASN A 101 -2.16 -1.91 -13.51
CA ASN A 101 -1.65 -1.98 -14.87
C ASN A 101 -0.23 -1.42 -15.00
N GLU A 102 0.47 -1.83 -16.05
CA GLU A 102 1.73 -1.16 -16.44
C GLU A 102 1.43 0.26 -16.94
N SER A 103 2.26 1.21 -16.52
CA SER A 103 2.18 2.60 -16.95
C SER A 103 3.57 3.20 -17.08
N ALA A 104 3.86 3.81 -18.22
CA ALA A 104 5.09 4.57 -18.41
C ALA A 104 5.04 5.97 -17.77
N LYS A 105 3.88 6.40 -17.28
CA LYS A 105 3.71 7.72 -16.67
C LYS A 105 4.03 7.65 -15.19
N TRP A 106 4.95 8.51 -14.75
CA TRP A 106 5.17 8.81 -13.33
C TRP A 106 3.88 9.35 -12.71
N VAL A 107 3.54 8.82 -11.54
CA VAL A 107 2.51 9.38 -10.66
C VAL A 107 3.15 9.62 -9.31
N ALA A 108 2.72 10.66 -8.62
CA ALA A 108 3.24 11.00 -7.30
C ALA A 108 3.15 9.79 -6.34
N GLU A 109 4.13 9.65 -5.46
CA GLU A 109 4.12 8.66 -4.39
C GLU A 109 3.06 9.05 -3.34
N SER A 110 1.80 8.75 -3.64
CA SER A 110 0.64 9.09 -2.81
C SER A 110 -0.39 7.96 -2.89
N TRP A 111 -0.84 7.47 -1.74
CA TRP A 111 -1.90 6.45 -1.65
C TRP A 111 -3.32 6.99 -1.88
N THR A 112 -3.47 8.30 -1.98
CA THR A 112 -4.76 8.99 -1.97
C THR A 112 -4.88 10.03 -3.08
N GLU A 113 -4.16 9.88 -4.19
CA GLU A 113 -4.36 10.77 -5.32
C GLU A 113 -5.75 10.49 -5.93
N PRO A 114 -6.66 11.47 -5.94
CA PRO A 114 -7.97 11.29 -6.53
C PRO A 114 -7.88 10.94 -8.01
N SER A 115 -8.75 10.06 -8.45
CA SER A 115 -8.91 9.70 -9.86
C SER A 115 -10.37 9.76 -10.27
N THR A 116 -10.63 9.64 -11.56
CA THR A 116 -11.99 9.68 -12.07
C THR A 116 -12.42 8.30 -12.59
N ARG A 117 -13.73 8.11 -12.69
CA ARG A 117 -14.30 6.91 -13.30
C ARG A 117 -13.90 6.80 -14.77
N GLU A 118 -13.85 7.92 -15.47
CA GLU A 118 -13.47 8.00 -16.88
C GLU A 118 -12.02 7.55 -17.11
N GLU A 119 -11.10 7.95 -16.24
CA GLU A 119 -9.70 7.49 -16.28
C GLU A 119 -9.60 5.99 -16.02
N LEU A 120 -10.35 5.47 -15.04
CA LEU A 120 -10.38 4.05 -14.72
C LEU A 120 -10.95 3.24 -15.90
N LEU A 121 -12.06 3.66 -16.47
CA LEU A 121 -12.68 3.01 -17.64
C LEU A 121 -11.76 3.05 -18.87
N ALA A 122 -11.07 4.16 -19.10
CA ALA A 122 -10.13 4.30 -20.22
C ALA A 122 -8.92 3.36 -20.06
N ALA A 123 -8.39 3.21 -18.83
CA ALA A 123 -7.25 2.34 -18.54
C ALA A 123 -7.57 0.85 -18.78
N TYR A 124 -8.83 0.46 -18.67
CA TYR A 124 -9.29 -0.93 -18.82
C TYR A 124 -10.28 -1.10 -19.98
N ALA A 125 -10.19 -0.25 -21.00
CA ALA A 125 -11.03 -0.36 -22.20
C ALA A 125 -10.85 -1.73 -22.86
N GLY A 126 -11.98 -2.36 -23.25
CA GLY A 126 -11.98 -3.68 -23.87
C GLY A 126 -11.89 -4.88 -22.91
N TRP A 127 -11.87 -4.65 -21.62
CA TRP A 127 -11.97 -5.72 -20.63
C TRP A 127 -13.38 -6.33 -20.59
N HIS A 128 -13.51 -7.46 -19.88
CA HIS A 128 -14.77 -8.19 -19.78
C HIS A 128 -15.93 -7.27 -19.33
N PRO A 129 -17.14 -7.39 -19.95
CA PRO A 129 -18.26 -6.49 -19.65
C PRO A 129 -18.64 -6.40 -18.16
N ASN A 130 -18.45 -7.45 -17.38
CA ASN A 130 -18.71 -7.43 -15.94
C ASN A 130 -17.75 -6.47 -15.18
N ILE A 131 -16.50 -6.38 -15.62
CA ILE A 131 -15.52 -5.43 -15.05
C ILE A 131 -15.92 -4.00 -15.42
N ILE A 132 -16.28 -3.76 -16.66
CA ILE A 132 -16.73 -2.42 -17.10
C ILE A 132 -17.97 -2.00 -16.31
N ARG A 133 -18.98 -2.88 -16.18
CA ARG A 133 -20.17 -2.61 -15.35
C ARG A 133 -19.83 -2.34 -13.89
N LEU A 134 -18.81 -3.02 -13.34
CA LEU A 134 -18.37 -2.80 -11.98
C LEU A 134 -17.76 -1.40 -11.83
N PHE A 135 -16.90 -1.00 -12.77
CA PHE A 135 -16.31 0.34 -12.78
C PHE A 135 -17.36 1.45 -12.94
N GLU A 136 -18.36 1.26 -13.79
CA GLU A 136 -19.48 2.21 -13.97
C GLU A 136 -20.26 2.46 -12.67
N ARG A 137 -20.25 1.51 -11.74
CA ARG A 137 -20.93 1.60 -10.44
C ARG A 137 -20.06 2.08 -9.29
N THR A 138 -18.78 2.40 -9.53
CA THR A 138 -17.90 2.91 -8.48
C THR A 138 -18.43 4.23 -7.91
N ASP A 139 -18.28 4.37 -6.61
CA ASP A 139 -18.43 5.66 -5.94
C ASP A 139 -17.26 6.56 -6.36
N THR A 140 -17.58 7.65 -7.09
CA THR A 140 -16.59 8.56 -7.64
C THR A 140 -15.75 9.26 -6.57
N SER A 141 -16.29 9.40 -5.34
CA SER A 141 -15.57 9.96 -4.20
C SER A 141 -14.57 8.97 -3.59
N GLN A 142 -14.61 7.70 -4.01
CA GLN A 142 -13.81 6.59 -3.47
C GLN A 142 -12.89 5.99 -4.54
N ILE A 143 -12.58 6.73 -5.60
CA ILE A 143 -11.63 6.31 -6.64
C ILE A 143 -10.31 7.02 -6.39
N PHE A 144 -9.29 6.23 -6.09
CA PHE A 144 -7.92 6.69 -5.89
C PHE A 144 -6.96 5.94 -6.79
N LYS A 145 -5.88 6.61 -7.18
CA LYS A 145 -4.79 5.99 -7.95
C LYS A 145 -3.44 6.33 -7.32
N TRP A 146 -2.45 5.46 -7.51
CA TRP A 146 -1.07 5.70 -7.11
C TRP A 146 -0.11 4.86 -7.93
N GLY A 147 1.14 5.35 -8.02
CA GLY A 147 2.25 4.57 -8.53
C GLY A 147 2.67 3.52 -7.50
N LEU A 148 3.06 2.34 -7.98
CA LEU A 148 3.67 1.32 -7.13
C LEU A 148 5.18 1.54 -7.11
N PHE A 149 5.71 1.63 -5.90
CA PHE A 149 7.12 1.86 -5.64
C PHE A 149 7.70 0.68 -4.88
N ASP A 150 8.95 0.37 -5.15
CA ASP A 150 9.75 -0.58 -4.38
C ASP A 150 11.02 0.09 -3.85
N ARG A 151 11.76 -0.66 -3.05
CA ARG A 151 13.11 -0.30 -2.57
C ARG A 151 14.00 -1.51 -2.70
N ASP A 152 15.30 -1.27 -2.82
CA ASP A 152 16.27 -2.35 -2.79
C ASP A 152 16.22 -3.06 -1.42
N PRO A 153 16.33 -4.41 -1.41
CA PRO A 153 16.32 -5.18 -0.17
C PRO A 153 17.44 -4.75 0.78
N MET A 154 17.11 -4.57 2.04
CA MET A 154 18.09 -4.32 3.08
C MET A 154 18.82 -5.60 3.46
N THR A 155 20.13 -5.51 3.69
CA THR A 155 20.96 -6.65 4.13
C THR A 155 20.85 -6.93 5.63
N ALA A 156 20.41 -5.94 6.41
CA ALA A 156 20.19 -6.06 7.85
C ALA A 156 19.10 -5.07 8.28
N TRP A 157 18.20 -5.52 9.14
CA TRP A 157 17.08 -4.74 9.67
C TRP A 157 17.26 -4.34 11.12
N SER A 158 18.31 -4.84 11.76
CA SER A 158 18.64 -4.55 13.15
C SER A 158 20.03 -3.94 13.25
N GLN A 159 20.15 -2.90 14.05
CA GLN A 159 21.40 -2.27 14.39
C GLN A 159 21.40 -1.87 15.87
N GLY A 160 22.20 -2.55 16.67
CA GLY A 160 22.29 -2.31 18.11
C GLY A 160 20.94 -2.49 18.83
N ARG A 161 20.37 -1.42 19.33
CA ARG A 161 19.10 -1.40 20.08
C ARG A 161 17.90 -0.97 19.23
N VAL A 162 18.02 -1.05 17.91
CA VAL A 162 16.93 -0.68 17.00
C VAL A 162 16.74 -1.76 15.97
N THR A 163 15.49 -2.18 15.75
CA THR A 163 15.10 -3.08 14.67
C THR A 163 13.95 -2.48 13.85
N LEU A 164 13.82 -2.89 12.61
CA LEU A 164 12.70 -2.51 11.74
C LEU A 164 11.72 -3.67 11.58
N LEU A 165 10.48 -3.33 11.20
CA LEU A 165 9.39 -4.29 11.02
C LEU A 165 8.50 -3.85 9.86
N GLY A 166 8.02 -4.81 9.06
CA GLY A 166 7.08 -4.59 7.96
C GLY A 166 7.62 -3.65 6.89
N ASP A 167 6.80 -2.73 6.38
CA ASP A 167 7.16 -1.83 5.29
C ASP A 167 8.33 -0.88 5.63
N ALA A 168 8.68 -0.71 6.90
CA ALA A 168 9.88 0.02 7.29
C ALA A 168 11.15 -0.74 6.87
N ALA A 169 11.12 -2.08 6.93
CA ALA A 169 12.22 -2.96 6.56
C ALA A 169 12.15 -3.41 5.10
N HIS A 170 10.98 -3.92 4.67
CA HIS A 170 10.79 -4.62 3.38
C HIS A 170 9.46 -4.26 2.69
N PRO A 171 9.28 -2.99 2.27
CA PRO A 171 8.10 -2.62 1.51
C PRO A 171 7.97 -3.49 0.27
N MET A 172 6.78 -4.02 0.02
CA MET A 172 6.54 -4.92 -1.09
C MET A 172 5.31 -4.50 -1.91
N LEU A 173 5.31 -4.93 -3.18
CA LEU A 173 4.19 -4.70 -4.08
C LEU A 173 2.97 -5.52 -3.65
N PRO A 174 1.73 -5.02 -3.85
CA PRO A 174 0.52 -5.64 -3.33
C PRO A 174 0.06 -6.89 -4.09
N PHE A 175 0.86 -7.42 -5.00
CA PHE A 175 0.45 -8.46 -5.96
C PHE A 175 -0.04 -9.76 -5.32
N LEU A 176 0.50 -10.15 -4.18
CA LEU A 176 0.10 -11.37 -3.47
C LEU A 176 -0.53 -11.09 -2.10
N SER A 177 -0.82 -9.82 -1.80
CA SER A 177 -1.42 -9.37 -0.53
C SER A 177 -0.65 -9.84 0.72
N GLN A 178 0.67 -10.00 0.62
CA GLN A 178 1.51 -10.58 1.68
C GLN A 178 2.12 -9.56 2.64
N GLY A 179 2.08 -8.25 2.34
CA GLY A 179 2.74 -7.24 3.17
C GLY A 179 2.36 -7.30 4.64
N ALA A 180 1.06 -7.41 4.94
CA ALA A 180 0.60 -7.53 6.33
C ALA A 180 0.96 -8.88 6.95
N ALA A 181 0.93 -9.98 6.20
CA ALA A 181 1.33 -11.29 6.69
C ALA A 181 2.81 -11.31 7.08
N MET A 182 3.67 -10.80 6.21
CA MET A 182 5.11 -10.67 6.48
C MET A 182 5.39 -9.80 7.70
N ALA A 183 4.70 -8.66 7.84
CA ALA A 183 4.86 -7.80 9.01
C ALA A 183 4.42 -8.48 10.34
N ILE A 184 3.45 -9.40 10.29
CA ILE A 184 3.04 -10.21 11.44
C ILE A 184 4.11 -11.29 11.75
N GLU A 185 4.70 -11.88 10.71
CA GLU A 185 5.77 -12.88 10.86
C GLU A 185 7.07 -12.27 11.41
N ASP A 186 7.33 -10.99 11.15
CA ASP A 186 8.48 -10.27 11.71
C ASP A 186 8.37 -10.06 13.23
N ALA A 187 7.17 -10.07 13.80
CA ALA A 187 6.91 -9.70 15.19
C ALA A 187 7.06 -10.88 16.15
#